data_183837d1211378e7cca1678722075f5b
#
_entry.id   183837d1211378e7cca1678722075f5b
#
_cell.length_a   1.000
_cell.length_b   1.000
_cell.length_c   1.000
_cell.angle_alpha   90.00
_cell.angle_beta   90.00
_cell.angle_gamma   90.00
#
_symmetry.space_group_name_H-M   'P 1'
#
loop_
_entity.id
_entity.type
_entity.pdbx_description
1 polymer ?
#
loop_
_entity_poly.entity_id
_entity_poly.type
_entity_poly.pdbx_seq_one_letter_code
_entity_poly.pdbx_strand_id
1 'polypeptide(L)'
;MFSPDPEVAKKQMLAVVFMLTAFGHVDGKFDLSEKRFVQEKIAALVEKRMLEAVSDPLARHAQTDRVIAQFQRVAAKIDKEIVALFSESVAEGESQEQFIRAKITLRCYELLHPFDEPAREMLFDIVDDLILADGVAHPNEEKLRDELKELLAEPIEITEFEVVEDESARHVALVQEQSLVPRADDHPFFTRLERAYPRDAQSFEKPALSDVELVRKVRRTLDEQRAAGAGRLTGVKSFADFAGQSPFLDGHVHVLPPDPNKEYELIVLGDLHGCYSCLKAALMQTDFLAKVQAHADDPTGTTDTRLVLLGDYIDRGRFSYDGILRAAMLLYVTVPHAVYMLRGNHEYYLEHEGRILAPVRPAEGMMSLKGIAGDAFFKEYMQMFEEMPTSLAFDRLFFTHAGIPREASLREKWQDLSSLNDPDLRFEMMWSDPSDTEAVPDELQKKVARFGYGSTQFRSFMARIGCSAMVRGHERIVDGFRATYEFPDASLYTLFSSGGENCLDLPETSNYREVTPRAVSLRWRGGVSSLTPFAIDWARYCDSALNRFLA
;
A
#
# COMPACT_ATOMS: atom_id res chain seq x y z
N MET A 1 32.47 -1.81 -20.49
CA MET A 1 31.35 -0.87 -20.55
C MET A 1 30.06 -1.61 -20.24
N PHE A 2 29.14 -1.96 -21.15
CA PHE A 2 28.00 -2.82 -20.81
C PHE A 2 28.38 -4.30 -20.86
N SER A 3 27.69 -5.12 -20.06
CA SER A 3 27.87 -6.58 -20.08
C SER A 3 27.73 -7.16 -21.49
N PRO A 4 28.51 -8.19 -21.85
CA PRO A 4 28.27 -8.94 -23.08
C PRO A 4 26.91 -9.66 -23.08
N ASP A 5 26.38 -10.02 -21.91
CA ASP A 5 25.05 -10.60 -21.76
C ASP A 5 23.95 -9.57 -22.09
N PRO A 6 23.04 -9.86 -23.05
CA PRO A 6 22.00 -8.92 -23.48
C PRO A 6 21.02 -8.52 -22.38
N GLU A 7 20.66 -9.43 -21.47
CA GLU A 7 19.72 -9.14 -20.38
C GLU A 7 20.36 -8.26 -19.31
N VAL A 8 21.62 -8.52 -18.97
CA VAL A 8 22.40 -7.67 -18.05
C VAL A 8 22.63 -6.29 -18.67
N ALA A 9 23.03 -6.22 -19.93
CA ALA A 9 23.22 -4.95 -20.63
C ALA A 9 21.92 -4.12 -20.69
N LYS A 10 20.77 -4.76 -20.87
CA LYS A 10 19.47 -4.09 -20.84
C LYS A 10 19.17 -3.51 -19.46
N LYS A 11 19.44 -4.26 -18.37
CA LYS A 11 19.28 -3.77 -17.01
C LYS A 11 20.21 -2.58 -16.71
N GLN A 12 21.48 -2.65 -17.13
CA GLN A 12 22.43 -1.55 -17.02
C GLN A 12 21.96 -0.30 -17.77
N MET A 13 21.42 -0.46 -18.99
CA MET A 13 20.89 0.65 -19.75
C MET A 13 19.64 1.26 -19.08
N LEU A 14 18.75 0.43 -18.50
CA LEU A 14 17.61 0.93 -17.74
C LEU A 14 18.04 1.73 -16.51
N ALA A 15 19.09 1.28 -15.80
CA ALA A 15 19.66 2.02 -14.68
C ALA A 15 20.21 3.39 -15.13
N VAL A 16 20.97 3.43 -16.24
CA VAL A 16 21.47 4.69 -16.82
C VAL A 16 20.30 5.63 -17.17
N VAL A 17 19.31 5.15 -17.91
CA VAL A 17 18.16 5.97 -18.31
C VAL A 17 17.41 6.52 -17.11
N PHE A 18 17.21 5.68 -16.08
CA PHE A 18 16.56 6.13 -14.85
C PHE A 18 17.39 7.19 -14.14
N MET A 19 18.68 6.94 -13.91
CA MET A 19 19.56 7.87 -13.22
C MET A 19 19.64 9.21 -13.94
N LEU A 20 19.88 9.24 -15.24
CA LEU A 20 19.94 10.46 -16.01
C LEU A 20 18.62 11.26 -15.93
N THR A 21 17.47 10.58 -16.01
CA THR A 21 16.17 11.25 -15.89
C THR A 21 15.91 11.74 -14.46
N ALA A 22 16.27 10.94 -13.46
CA ALA A 22 16.06 11.25 -12.05
C ALA A 22 16.94 12.42 -11.58
N PHE A 23 18.21 12.46 -11.99
CA PHE A 23 19.11 13.56 -11.65
C PHE A 23 18.62 14.89 -12.21
N GLY A 24 18.10 14.94 -13.44
CA GLY A 24 17.48 16.15 -13.99
C GLY A 24 16.22 16.64 -13.22
N HIS A 25 15.67 15.85 -12.30
CA HIS A 25 14.56 16.26 -11.42
C HIS A 25 14.98 16.69 -10.02
N VAL A 26 16.24 16.52 -9.64
CA VAL A 26 16.72 16.71 -8.27
C VAL A 26 16.68 18.17 -7.82
N ASP A 27 16.85 19.11 -8.73
CA ASP A 27 16.74 20.55 -8.48
C ASP A 27 15.31 21.09 -8.70
N GLY A 28 14.38 20.22 -9.12
CA GLY A 28 12.98 20.54 -9.39
C GLY A 28 12.70 21.13 -10.78
N LYS A 29 13.68 21.13 -11.68
CA LYS A 29 13.57 21.74 -13.02
C LYS A 29 14.29 20.90 -14.09
N PHE A 30 13.72 19.76 -14.45
CA PHE A 30 14.23 19.01 -15.60
C PHE A 30 14.02 19.83 -16.89
N ASP A 31 15.02 20.63 -17.25
CA ASP A 31 14.95 21.59 -18.32
C ASP A 31 15.17 20.99 -19.72
N LEU A 32 15.07 21.83 -20.78
CA LEU A 32 15.21 21.35 -22.16
C LEU A 32 16.65 20.95 -22.52
N SER A 33 17.67 21.55 -21.89
CA SER A 33 19.09 21.21 -22.12
C SER A 33 19.42 19.86 -21.53
N GLU A 34 18.98 19.58 -20.33
CA GLU A 34 19.14 18.28 -19.67
C GLU A 34 18.38 17.16 -20.39
N LYS A 35 17.11 17.42 -20.79
CA LYS A 35 16.33 16.48 -21.60
C LYS A 35 17.01 16.13 -22.90
N ARG A 36 17.61 17.12 -23.54
CA ARG A 36 18.36 16.91 -24.78
C ARG A 36 19.65 16.11 -24.54
N PHE A 37 20.40 16.45 -23.48
CA PHE A 37 21.57 15.69 -23.08
C PHE A 37 21.23 14.22 -22.82
N VAL A 38 20.19 13.94 -22.06
CA VAL A 38 19.72 12.56 -21.78
C VAL A 38 19.42 11.81 -23.08
N GLN A 39 18.70 12.45 -24.02
CA GLN A 39 18.38 11.84 -25.31
C GLN A 39 19.63 11.55 -26.16
N GLU A 40 20.56 12.49 -26.24
CA GLU A 40 21.83 12.35 -26.98
C GLU A 40 22.73 11.27 -26.33
N LYS A 41 22.79 11.23 -25.00
CA LYS A 41 23.57 10.22 -24.27
C LYS A 41 23.00 8.81 -24.45
N ILE A 42 21.68 8.64 -24.36
CA ILE A 42 21.00 7.36 -24.67
C ILE A 42 21.36 6.90 -26.09
N ALA A 43 21.26 7.79 -27.08
CA ALA A 43 21.60 7.46 -28.47
C ALA A 43 23.05 6.99 -28.62
N ALA A 44 24.00 7.76 -28.06
CA ALA A 44 25.42 7.43 -28.12
C ALA A 44 25.76 6.09 -27.45
N LEU A 45 25.16 5.79 -26.30
CA LEU A 45 25.36 4.52 -25.59
C LEU A 45 24.80 3.32 -26.37
N VAL A 46 23.61 3.48 -26.96
CA VAL A 46 23.00 2.44 -27.82
C VAL A 46 23.83 2.21 -29.08
N GLU A 47 24.23 3.27 -29.78
CA GLU A 47 25.08 3.18 -30.98
C GLU A 47 26.37 2.43 -30.70
N LYS A 48 27.07 2.79 -29.63
CA LYS A 48 28.31 2.13 -29.20
C LYS A 48 28.08 0.65 -28.94
N ARG A 49 27.04 0.28 -28.21
CA ARG A 49 26.70 -1.12 -27.92
C ARG A 49 26.34 -1.90 -29.19
N MET A 50 25.59 -1.30 -30.12
CA MET A 50 25.20 -1.94 -31.37
C MET A 50 26.39 -2.16 -32.32
N LEU A 51 27.39 -1.28 -32.28
CA LEU A 51 28.66 -1.48 -32.99
C LEU A 51 29.39 -2.75 -32.50
N GLU A 52 29.35 -3.05 -31.22
CA GLU A 52 29.97 -4.23 -30.62
C GLU A 52 29.16 -5.52 -30.88
N ALA A 53 27.81 -5.41 -30.87
CA ALA A 53 26.92 -6.56 -30.88
C ALA A 53 26.47 -7.03 -32.27
N VAL A 54 26.43 -6.14 -33.27
CA VAL A 54 25.88 -6.44 -34.62
C VAL A 54 26.90 -6.15 -35.72
N SER A 55 27.37 -7.20 -36.37
CA SER A 55 28.42 -7.11 -37.39
C SER A 55 27.90 -6.57 -38.71
N ASP A 56 26.67 -6.89 -39.14
CA ASP A 56 26.05 -6.42 -40.37
C ASP A 56 25.64 -4.94 -40.29
N PRO A 57 26.19 -4.05 -41.14
CA PRO A 57 25.92 -2.61 -41.08
C PRO A 57 24.44 -2.23 -41.36
N LEU A 58 23.74 -2.93 -42.23
CA LEU A 58 22.33 -2.63 -42.56
C LEU A 58 21.38 -3.06 -41.46
N ALA A 59 21.58 -4.27 -40.95
CA ALA A 59 20.82 -4.76 -39.77
C ALA A 59 21.08 -3.90 -38.54
N ARG A 60 22.34 -3.47 -38.34
CA ARG A 60 22.73 -2.60 -37.23
C ARG A 60 21.99 -1.28 -37.24
N HIS A 61 21.95 -0.57 -38.37
CA HIS A 61 21.28 0.74 -38.46
C HIS A 61 19.80 0.64 -38.10
N ALA A 62 19.07 -0.29 -38.71
CA ALA A 62 17.63 -0.48 -38.42
C ALA A 62 17.34 -0.90 -36.98
N GLN A 63 18.21 -1.71 -36.33
CA GLN A 63 18.07 -2.11 -34.96
C GLN A 63 18.41 -0.97 -33.99
N THR A 64 19.46 -0.19 -34.29
CA THR A 64 19.90 0.96 -33.47
C THR A 64 18.75 1.97 -33.30
N ASP A 65 18.13 2.41 -34.39
CA ASP A 65 17.02 3.37 -34.35
C ASP A 65 15.84 2.85 -33.52
N ARG A 66 15.54 1.56 -33.68
CA ARG A 66 14.46 0.91 -32.90
C ARG A 66 14.75 0.88 -31.41
N VAL A 67 15.98 0.55 -31.01
CA VAL A 67 16.42 0.47 -29.61
C VAL A 67 16.49 1.86 -28.98
N ILE A 68 17.02 2.87 -29.71
CA ILE A 68 17.02 4.26 -29.25
C ILE A 68 15.58 4.72 -28.97
N ALA A 69 14.67 4.54 -29.92
CA ALA A 69 13.27 4.91 -29.75
C ALA A 69 12.58 4.17 -28.59
N GLN A 70 13.00 2.95 -28.26
CA GLN A 70 12.51 2.21 -27.11
C GLN A 70 12.97 2.86 -25.80
N PHE A 71 14.27 3.16 -25.63
CA PHE A 71 14.78 3.77 -24.40
C PHE A 71 14.35 5.22 -24.23
N GLN A 72 14.16 5.98 -25.31
CA GLN A 72 13.56 7.31 -25.22
C GLN A 72 12.10 7.27 -24.69
N ARG A 73 11.32 6.24 -25.09
CA ARG A 73 9.99 6.02 -24.52
C ARG A 73 10.05 5.64 -23.03
N VAL A 74 11.04 4.86 -22.64
CA VAL A 74 11.28 4.52 -21.23
C VAL A 74 11.63 5.78 -20.45
N ALA A 75 12.53 6.64 -20.93
CA ALA A 75 12.85 7.92 -20.28
C ALA A 75 11.61 8.81 -20.12
N ALA A 76 10.78 8.93 -21.15
CA ALA A 76 9.53 9.68 -21.07
C ALA A 76 8.51 9.08 -20.08
N LYS A 77 8.52 7.77 -19.89
CA LYS A 77 7.70 7.10 -18.88
C LYS A 77 8.22 7.40 -17.46
N ILE A 78 9.53 7.29 -17.25
CA ILE A 78 10.19 7.63 -15.97
C ILE A 78 9.94 9.09 -15.60
N ASP A 79 10.07 10.03 -16.54
CA ASP A 79 9.76 11.44 -16.34
C ASP A 79 8.33 11.64 -15.79
N LYS A 80 7.34 10.96 -16.39
CA LYS A 80 5.95 10.98 -15.91
C LYS A 80 5.79 10.34 -14.53
N GLU A 81 6.48 9.25 -14.25
CA GLU A 81 6.44 8.56 -12.95
C GLU A 81 7.03 9.44 -11.85
N ILE A 82 8.15 10.11 -12.09
CA ILE A 82 8.74 11.05 -11.14
C ILE A 82 7.79 12.24 -10.91
N VAL A 83 7.21 12.80 -11.96
CA VAL A 83 6.21 13.88 -11.83
C VAL A 83 4.99 13.41 -11.03
N ALA A 84 4.58 12.15 -11.16
CA ALA A 84 3.47 11.62 -10.38
C ALA A 84 3.75 11.55 -8.86
N LEU A 85 5.03 11.43 -8.45
CA LEU A 85 5.41 11.47 -7.02
C LEU A 85 5.02 12.79 -6.33
N PHE A 86 4.89 13.89 -7.09
CA PHE A 86 4.42 15.17 -6.55
C PHE A 86 2.96 15.15 -6.09
N SER A 87 2.19 14.15 -6.47
CA SER A 87 0.80 13.94 -6.03
C SER A 87 0.66 12.87 -4.92
N GLU A 88 1.74 12.21 -4.54
CA GLU A 88 1.73 11.21 -3.47
C GLU A 88 1.55 11.86 -2.09
N SER A 89 1.02 11.07 -1.15
CA SER A 89 0.84 11.51 0.24
C SER A 89 2.18 11.59 0.97
N VAL A 90 2.36 12.67 1.73
CA VAL A 90 3.50 12.87 2.63
C VAL A 90 3.04 13.01 4.07
N ALA A 91 3.86 12.55 5.02
CA ALA A 91 3.58 12.64 6.45
C ALA A 91 3.82 14.06 6.99
N GLU A 92 3.39 14.28 8.23
CA GLU A 92 3.64 15.53 8.94
C GLU A 92 5.15 15.81 9.08
N GLY A 93 5.52 17.07 8.82
CA GLY A 93 6.91 17.51 8.92
C GLY A 93 7.78 17.19 7.71
N GLU A 94 7.26 16.44 6.75
CA GLU A 94 7.96 16.14 5.49
C GLU A 94 7.58 17.14 4.39
N SER A 95 8.58 17.60 3.65
CA SER A 95 8.34 18.34 2.41
C SER A 95 8.19 17.36 1.23
N GLN A 96 7.42 17.77 0.21
CA GLN A 96 7.29 17.02 -1.02
C GLN A 96 8.65 16.78 -1.69
N GLU A 97 9.56 17.74 -1.63
CA GLU A 97 10.92 17.62 -2.17
C GLU A 97 11.74 16.55 -1.46
N GLN A 98 11.68 16.51 -0.11
CA GLN A 98 12.35 15.46 0.69
C GLN A 98 11.83 14.08 0.33
N PHE A 99 10.51 13.94 0.22
CA PHE A 99 9.87 12.69 -0.17
C PHE A 99 10.31 12.22 -1.55
N ILE A 100 10.23 13.09 -2.57
CA ILE A 100 10.63 12.77 -3.94
C ILE A 100 12.10 12.39 -4.01
N ARG A 101 12.97 13.17 -3.35
CA ARG A 101 14.39 12.88 -3.28
C ARG A 101 14.65 11.50 -2.65
N ALA A 102 13.98 11.15 -1.56
CA ALA A 102 14.14 9.85 -0.91
C ALA A 102 13.69 8.70 -1.82
N LYS A 103 12.56 8.86 -2.54
CA LYS A 103 12.08 7.85 -3.51
C LYS A 103 13.03 7.71 -4.69
N ILE A 104 13.57 8.81 -5.22
CA ILE A 104 14.60 8.78 -6.28
C ILE A 104 15.87 8.07 -5.78
N THR A 105 16.35 8.42 -4.58
CA THR A 105 17.55 7.79 -3.99
C THR A 105 17.36 6.28 -3.82
N LEU A 106 16.21 5.87 -3.28
CA LEU A 106 15.87 4.45 -3.13
C LEU A 106 15.87 3.74 -4.48
N ARG A 107 15.21 4.32 -5.49
CA ARG A 107 15.13 3.68 -6.82
C ARG A 107 16.49 3.62 -7.52
N CYS A 108 17.32 4.65 -7.39
CA CYS A 108 18.71 4.61 -7.87
C CYS A 108 19.51 3.50 -7.16
N TYR A 109 19.37 3.40 -5.84
CA TYR A 109 19.99 2.33 -5.06
C TYR A 109 19.56 0.93 -5.55
N GLU A 110 18.25 0.69 -5.71
CA GLU A 110 17.70 -0.58 -6.22
C GLU A 110 18.29 -0.98 -7.57
N LEU A 111 18.45 0.00 -8.47
CA LEU A 111 18.95 -0.25 -9.82
C LEU A 111 20.46 -0.46 -9.86
N LEU A 112 21.23 0.15 -8.94
CA LEU A 112 22.70 0.09 -8.91
C LEU A 112 23.22 -1.06 -8.04
N HIS A 113 22.55 -1.38 -6.97
CA HIS A 113 23.00 -2.39 -6.00
C HIS A 113 23.35 -3.76 -6.63
N PRO A 114 22.62 -4.28 -7.64
CA PRO A 114 22.94 -5.57 -8.27
C PRO A 114 24.22 -5.57 -9.13
N PHE A 115 24.84 -4.41 -9.40
CA PHE A 115 26.03 -4.32 -10.25
C PHE A 115 27.32 -4.37 -9.42
N ASP A 116 28.38 -4.90 -10.04
CA ASP A 116 29.72 -4.89 -9.46
C ASP A 116 30.30 -3.47 -9.44
N GLU A 117 31.33 -3.27 -8.62
CA GLU A 117 31.97 -1.96 -8.42
C GLU A 117 32.44 -1.30 -9.74
N PRO A 118 33.11 -2.00 -10.68
CA PRO A 118 33.50 -1.39 -11.96
C PRO A 118 32.32 -0.93 -12.81
N ALA A 119 31.19 -1.65 -12.77
CA ALA A 119 29.99 -1.24 -13.48
C ALA A 119 29.31 -0.03 -12.82
N ARG A 120 29.30 0.04 -11.48
CA ARG A 120 28.81 1.20 -10.73
C ARG A 120 29.65 2.44 -11.00
N GLU A 121 30.98 2.35 -10.96
CA GLU A 121 31.87 3.47 -11.30
C GLU A 121 31.59 4.02 -12.70
N MET A 122 31.49 3.14 -13.71
CA MET A 122 31.13 3.57 -15.06
C MET A 122 29.79 4.32 -15.14
N LEU A 123 28.81 3.89 -14.36
CA LEU A 123 27.50 4.55 -14.32
C LEU A 123 27.59 5.92 -13.63
N PHE A 124 28.40 6.04 -12.59
CA PHE A 124 28.67 7.33 -11.94
C PHE A 124 29.45 8.30 -12.83
N ASP A 125 30.40 7.84 -13.64
CA ASP A 125 31.07 8.68 -14.65
C ASP A 125 30.08 9.30 -15.62
N ILE A 126 29.04 8.55 -16.03
CA ILE A 126 27.98 9.05 -16.90
C ILE A 126 27.12 10.11 -16.20
N VAL A 127 26.86 9.95 -14.90
CA VAL A 127 26.15 10.93 -14.08
C VAL A 127 26.99 12.20 -13.89
N ASP A 128 28.28 12.07 -13.67
CA ASP A 128 29.20 13.21 -13.57
C ASP A 128 29.22 14.04 -14.87
N ASP A 129 29.15 13.38 -16.04
CA ASP A 129 29.00 14.06 -17.32
C ASP A 129 27.66 14.83 -17.43
N LEU A 130 26.58 14.30 -16.84
CA LEU A 130 25.26 14.99 -16.81
C LEU A 130 25.29 16.22 -15.91
N ILE A 131 25.82 16.08 -14.70
CA ILE A 131 25.94 17.16 -13.70
C ILE A 131 26.68 18.36 -14.29
N LEU A 132 27.58 18.13 -15.22
CA LEU A 132 28.36 19.17 -15.91
C LEU A 132 27.80 19.59 -17.26
N ALA A 133 26.66 19.06 -17.69
CA ALA A 133 26.12 19.26 -19.05
C ALA A 133 25.74 20.72 -19.37
N ASP A 134 25.27 21.45 -18.38
CA ASP A 134 24.93 22.89 -18.49
C ASP A 134 26.10 23.81 -18.07
N GLY A 135 27.24 23.23 -17.64
CA GLY A 135 28.44 23.93 -17.16
C GLY A 135 28.37 24.41 -15.71
N VAL A 136 27.34 24.05 -14.94
CA VAL A 136 27.17 24.42 -13.53
C VAL A 136 26.75 23.17 -12.74
N ALA A 137 27.65 22.65 -11.91
CA ALA A 137 27.28 21.56 -11.00
C ALA A 137 26.29 22.07 -9.92
N HIS A 138 25.10 21.50 -9.89
CA HIS A 138 24.12 21.86 -8.86
C HIS A 138 24.41 21.11 -7.55
N PRO A 139 24.46 21.79 -6.38
CA PRO A 139 24.81 21.16 -5.10
C PRO A 139 23.93 19.96 -4.72
N ASN A 140 22.67 19.93 -5.15
CA ASN A 140 21.75 18.82 -4.86
C ASN A 140 22.07 17.56 -5.68
N GLU A 141 22.57 17.72 -6.91
CA GLU A 141 22.99 16.60 -7.77
C GLU A 141 24.28 15.94 -7.25
N GLU A 142 25.28 16.79 -6.91
CA GLU A 142 26.53 16.30 -6.28
C GLU A 142 26.21 15.55 -4.98
N LYS A 143 25.34 16.13 -4.14
CA LYS A 143 24.94 15.51 -2.89
C LYS A 143 24.22 14.18 -3.09
N LEU A 144 23.33 14.04 -4.09
CA LEU A 144 22.67 12.77 -4.39
C LEU A 144 23.65 11.72 -4.87
N ARG A 145 24.57 12.11 -5.76
CA ARG A 145 25.63 11.23 -6.26
C ARG A 145 26.51 10.67 -5.14
N ASP A 146 27.03 11.55 -4.26
CA ASP A 146 27.91 11.19 -3.17
C ASP A 146 27.21 10.28 -2.15
N GLU A 147 25.97 10.62 -1.82
CA GLU A 147 25.11 9.82 -0.98
C GLU A 147 24.86 8.40 -1.52
N LEU A 148 24.62 8.26 -2.83
CA LEU A 148 24.48 6.95 -3.47
C LEU A 148 25.77 6.13 -3.43
N LYS A 149 26.94 6.78 -3.60
CA LYS A 149 28.25 6.12 -3.48
C LYS A 149 28.45 5.57 -2.07
N GLU A 150 28.14 6.35 -1.03
CA GLU A 150 28.23 5.93 0.36
C GLU A 150 27.29 4.74 0.65
N LEU A 151 26.01 4.85 0.29
CA LEU A 151 25.01 3.79 0.48
C LEU A 151 25.36 2.46 -0.20
N LEU A 152 26.00 2.51 -1.38
CA LEU A 152 26.41 1.32 -2.12
C LEU A 152 27.70 0.68 -1.58
N ALA A 153 28.48 1.42 -0.77
CA ALA A 153 29.69 0.92 -0.13
C ALA A 153 29.42 0.31 1.25
N GLU A 154 28.31 0.67 1.92
CA GLU A 154 27.99 0.17 3.24
C GLU A 154 27.42 -1.26 3.21
N PRO A 155 27.92 -2.17 4.09
CA PRO A 155 27.32 -3.48 4.27
C PRO A 155 25.95 -3.33 4.95
N ILE A 156 24.96 -4.09 4.47
CA ILE A 156 23.62 -4.09 5.07
C ILE A 156 23.60 -5.08 6.23
N GLU A 157 23.33 -4.61 7.44
CA GLU A 157 23.11 -5.45 8.60
C GLU A 157 21.62 -5.85 8.70
N ILE A 158 21.33 -7.10 8.42
CA ILE A 158 19.99 -7.69 8.62
C ILE A 158 20.05 -8.54 9.87
N THR A 159 19.09 -8.35 10.77
CA THR A 159 18.93 -9.25 11.92
C THR A 159 18.39 -10.58 11.42
N GLU A 160 19.28 -11.55 11.19
CA GLU A 160 18.86 -12.90 10.82
C GLU A 160 18.04 -13.51 11.95
N PHE A 161 16.80 -13.83 11.63
CA PHE A 161 16.00 -14.77 12.42
C PHE A 161 16.25 -16.16 11.83
N GLU A 162 16.54 -17.14 12.69
CA GLU A 162 16.57 -18.54 12.28
C GLU A 162 15.20 -18.87 11.69
N VAL A 163 15.14 -18.96 10.38
CA VAL A 163 14.00 -19.53 9.68
C VAL A 163 14.01 -21.02 10.04
N VAL A 164 13.20 -21.40 11.00
CA VAL A 164 12.95 -22.82 11.25
C VAL A 164 12.24 -23.31 9.99
N GLU A 165 12.93 -24.13 9.19
CA GLU A 165 12.33 -24.85 8.08
C GLU A 165 11.26 -25.80 8.64
N ASP A 166 10.08 -25.26 8.83
CA ASP A 166 8.89 -26.02 9.16
C ASP A 166 8.36 -26.62 7.86
N GLU A 167 8.70 -27.88 7.58
CA GLU A 167 8.17 -28.64 6.43
C GLU A 167 6.62 -28.66 6.40
N SER A 168 5.97 -28.29 7.51
CA SER A 168 4.54 -28.06 7.61
C SER A 168 4.11 -26.63 7.24
N ALA A 169 5.03 -25.75 6.78
CA ALA A 169 4.71 -24.40 6.33
C ALA A 169 3.62 -24.46 5.24
N ARG A 170 2.39 -24.18 5.68
CA ARG A 170 1.19 -24.31 4.85
C ARG A 170 1.17 -23.15 3.89
N HIS A 171 1.46 -23.42 2.63
CA HIS A 171 1.46 -22.39 1.60
C HIS A 171 0.04 -21.85 1.40
N VAL A 172 -0.04 -20.52 1.27
CA VAL A 172 -1.25 -19.90 0.74
C VAL A 172 -1.24 -20.11 -0.77
N ALA A 173 -2.16 -20.92 -1.26
CA ALA A 173 -2.29 -21.15 -2.70
C ALA A 173 -2.93 -19.92 -3.36
N LEU A 174 -2.19 -19.25 -4.24
CA LEU A 174 -2.78 -18.25 -5.12
C LEU A 174 -3.58 -18.95 -6.21
N VAL A 175 -4.88 -18.68 -6.26
CA VAL A 175 -5.82 -19.26 -7.25
C VAL A 175 -6.06 -18.22 -8.35
N GLN A 176 -6.31 -18.68 -9.57
CA GLN A 176 -6.66 -17.80 -10.68
C GLN A 176 -7.86 -16.92 -10.35
N GLU A 177 -7.86 -15.72 -10.91
CA GLU A 177 -8.95 -14.76 -10.77
C GLU A 177 -10.31 -15.37 -11.06
N GLN A 178 -11.29 -15.07 -10.21
CA GLN A 178 -12.67 -15.51 -10.35
C GLN A 178 -13.59 -14.34 -10.68
N SER A 179 -14.49 -14.53 -11.64
CA SER A 179 -15.58 -13.58 -11.87
C SER A 179 -16.73 -13.88 -10.91
N LEU A 180 -17.05 -12.91 -10.06
CA LEU A 180 -18.16 -12.99 -9.13
C LEU A 180 -19.31 -12.11 -9.61
N VAL A 181 -20.51 -12.67 -9.62
CA VAL A 181 -21.74 -11.95 -10.00
C VAL A 181 -22.66 -11.88 -8.78
N PRO A 182 -23.15 -10.68 -8.39
CA PRO A 182 -24.04 -10.54 -7.24
C PRO A 182 -25.37 -11.25 -7.50
N ARG A 183 -25.91 -11.90 -6.46
CA ARG A 183 -27.23 -12.58 -6.53
C ARG A 183 -28.41 -11.62 -6.54
N ALA A 184 -28.22 -10.42 -6.01
CA ALA A 184 -29.21 -9.36 -5.98
C ALA A 184 -28.61 -8.04 -6.45
N ASP A 185 -29.45 -7.14 -6.96
CA ASP A 185 -28.99 -5.84 -7.48
C ASP A 185 -28.67 -4.85 -6.36
N ASP A 186 -29.38 -4.93 -5.22
CA ASP A 186 -29.18 -4.06 -4.06
C ASP A 186 -29.56 -4.80 -2.76
N HIS A 187 -29.20 -4.21 -1.62
CA HIS A 187 -29.54 -4.71 -0.29
C HIS A 187 -30.07 -3.57 0.60
N PRO A 188 -31.09 -3.81 1.47
CA PRO A 188 -31.67 -2.78 2.35
C PRO A 188 -30.66 -2.06 3.25
N PHE A 189 -29.55 -2.67 3.56
CA PHE A 189 -28.44 -2.04 4.28
C PHE A 189 -27.94 -0.79 3.54
N PHE A 190 -27.62 -0.91 2.24
CA PHE A 190 -27.12 0.20 1.43
C PHE A 190 -28.16 1.27 1.21
N THR A 191 -29.39 0.88 0.88
CA THR A 191 -30.51 1.80 0.65
C THR A 191 -30.79 2.72 1.86
N ARG A 192 -30.55 2.26 3.09
CA ARG A 192 -30.71 3.04 4.32
C ARG A 192 -29.50 3.94 4.61
N LEU A 193 -28.31 3.49 4.21
CA LEU A 193 -27.03 4.16 4.41
C LEU A 193 -26.84 5.35 3.47
N GLU A 194 -27.24 5.22 2.21
CA GLU A 194 -26.96 6.15 1.11
C GLU A 194 -27.67 7.50 1.28
N ARG A 195 -27.08 8.35 2.12
CA ARG A 195 -27.52 9.72 2.43
C ARG A 195 -26.32 10.63 2.44
N ALA A 196 -26.15 11.40 1.35
CA ALA A 196 -25.10 12.38 1.25
C ALA A 196 -25.24 13.48 2.32
N TYR A 197 -24.11 14.01 2.76
CA TYR A 197 -24.13 15.17 3.64
C TYR A 197 -24.69 16.41 2.94
N PRO A 198 -25.52 17.21 3.63
CA PRO A 198 -25.91 18.54 3.17
C PRO A 198 -24.69 19.44 3.01
N ARG A 199 -24.78 20.37 2.07
CA ARG A 199 -23.69 21.33 1.79
C ARG A 199 -23.72 22.60 2.64
N ASP A 200 -24.72 22.75 3.49
CA ASP A 200 -24.84 23.86 4.43
C ASP A 200 -24.71 23.38 5.88
N ALA A 201 -24.09 24.20 6.72
CA ALA A 201 -23.75 23.84 8.10
C ALA A 201 -24.99 23.54 8.98
N GLN A 202 -26.10 24.24 8.75
CA GLN A 202 -27.31 24.04 9.56
C GLN A 202 -27.96 22.68 9.31
N SER A 203 -28.10 22.31 8.02
CA SER A 203 -28.66 21.00 7.66
C SER A 203 -27.68 19.85 7.95
N PHE A 204 -26.37 20.12 7.99
CA PHE A 204 -25.32 19.16 8.30
C PHE A 204 -25.33 18.71 9.77
N GLU A 205 -25.76 19.57 10.71
CA GLU A 205 -25.69 19.32 12.15
C GLU A 205 -26.32 17.98 12.57
N LYS A 206 -27.52 17.69 12.08
CA LYS A 206 -28.24 16.46 12.46
C LYS A 206 -27.58 15.17 11.95
N PRO A 207 -27.21 15.01 10.66
CA PRO A 207 -26.44 13.86 10.21
C PRO A 207 -25.07 13.76 10.85
N ALA A 208 -24.38 14.88 11.12
CA ALA A 208 -23.09 14.90 11.82
C ALA A 208 -23.21 14.33 13.24
N LEU A 209 -24.22 14.73 14.01
CA LEU A 209 -24.49 14.18 15.36
C LEU A 209 -24.78 12.67 15.29
N SER A 210 -25.52 12.20 14.29
CA SER A 210 -25.76 10.76 14.11
C SER A 210 -24.49 9.98 13.87
N ASP A 211 -23.58 10.51 13.03
CA ASP A 211 -22.33 9.84 12.74
C ASP A 211 -21.34 9.92 13.92
N VAL A 212 -21.33 11.02 14.68
CA VAL A 212 -20.57 11.13 15.94
C VAL A 212 -21.04 10.06 16.96
N GLU A 213 -22.33 9.83 17.09
CA GLU A 213 -22.82 8.75 17.94
C GLU A 213 -22.41 7.36 17.43
N LEU A 214 -22.34 7.17 16.10
CA LEU A 214 -21.81 5.95 15.51
C LEU A 214 -20.32 5.78 15.80
N VAL A 215 -19.51 6.83 15.64
CA VAL A 215 -18.08 6.86 16.02
C VAL A 215 -17.89 6.44 17.48
N ARG A 216 -18.66 7.04 18.39
CA ARG A 216 -18.61 6.68 19.82
C ARG A 216 -19.02 5.23 20.09
N LYS A 217 -19.94 4.69 19.31
CA LYS A 217 -20.32 3.27 19.40
C LYS A 217 -19.19 2.36 18.93
N VAL A 218 -18.52 2.70 17.83
CA VAL A 218 -17.32 1.97 17.37
C VAL A 218 -16.26 1.93 18.47
N ARG A 219 -15.94 3.09 19.06
CA ARG A 219 -14.95 3.20 20.12
C ARG A 219 -15.30 2.33 21.34
N ARG A 220 -16.55 2.38 21.82
CA ARG A 220 -17.00 1.51 22.92
C ARG A 220 -16.86 0.02 22.57
N THR A 221 -17.18 -0.39 21.35
CA THR A 221 -17.04 -1.78 20.92
C THR A 221 -15.57 -2.21 20.89
N LEU A 222 -14.67 -1.33 20.43
CA LEU A 222 -13.22 -1.58 20.47
C LEU A 222 -12.71 -1.71 21.92
N ASP A 223 -13.15 -0.84 22.83
CA ASP A 223 -12.77 -0.88 24.25
C ASP A 223 -13.22 -2.17 24.94
N GLU A 224 -14.45 -2.62 24.65
CA GLU A 224 -14.97 -3.89 25.18
C GLU A 224 -14.14 -5.08 24.67
N GLN A 225 -13.81 -5.10 23.39
CA GLN A 225 -12.95 -6.14 22.80
C GLN A 225 -11.54 -6.13 23.40
N ARG A 226 -10.93 -4.94 23.58
CA ARG A 226 -9.61 -4.80 24.20
C ARG A 226 -9.60 -5.25 25.65
N ALA A 227 -10.63 -4.89 26.41
CA ALA A 227 -10.72 -5.31 27.81
C ALA A 227 -10.72 -6.84 27.97
N ALA A 228 -11.30 -7.56 27.00
CA ALA A 228 -11.32 -9.03 26.98
C ALA A 228 -9.98 -9.64 26.50
N GLY A 229 -9.17 -8.92 25.74
CA GLY A 229 -7.94 -9.40 25.12
C GLY A 229 -6.64 -8.85 25.70
N ALA A 230 -6.71 -7.92 26.65
CA ALA A 230 -5.56 -7.17 27.14
C ALA A 230 -4.43 -8.06 27.68
N GLY A 231 -3.19 -7.80 27.23
CA GLY A 231 -1.97 -8.46 27.69
C GLY A 231 -1.74 -9.87 27.16
N ARG A 232 -2.59 -10.37 26.26
CA ARG A 232 -2.47 -11.74 25.74
C ARG A 232 -1.29 -11.93 24.79
N LEU A 233 -0.79 -10.87 24.16
CA LEU A 233 0.40 -10.91 23.29
C LEU A 233 1.71 -10.89 24.08
N THR A 234 1.69 -10.46 25.35
CA THR A 234 2.91 -10.32 26.16
C THR A 234 3.55 -11.68 26.45
N GLY A 235 4.84 -11.79 26.12
CA GLY A 235 5.63 -13.01 26.28
C GLY A 235 5.44 -14.05 25.17
N VAL A 236 4.52 -13.82 24.21
CA VAL A 236 4.26 -14.72 23.10
C VAL A 236 5.11 -14.32 21.89
N LYS A 237 5.75 -15.28 21.24
CA LYS A 237 6.69 -15.00 20.14
C LYS A 237 6.13 -15.29 18.76
N SER A 238 5.09 -16.10 18.64
CA SER A 238 4.51 -16.52 17.36
C SER A 238 2.99 -16.51 17.42
N PHE A 239 2.33 -16.05 16.36
CA PHE A 239 0.87 -16.16 16.23
C PHE A 239 0.40 -17.63 16.18
N ALA A 240 1.25 -18.56 15.76
CA ALA A 240 0.95 -19.98 15.81
C ALA A 240 0.67 -20.51 17.23
N ASP A 241 1.21 -19.86 18.28
CA ASP A 241 1.02 -20.23 19.69
C ASP A 241 -0.43 -20.01 20.17
N PHE A 242 -1.24 -19.28 19.41
CA PHE A 242 -2.66 -19.07 19.70
C PHE A 242 -3.60 -20.11 19.10
N ALA A 243 -3.08 -21.15 18.41
CA ALA A 243 -3.91 -22.19 17.81
C ALA A 243 -4.89 -22.78 18.83
N GLY A 244 -6.18 -22.89 18.44
CA GLY A 244 -7.25 -23.41 19.31
C GLY A 244 -7.78 -22.46 20.37
N GLN A 245 -7.28 -21.22 20.45
CA GLN A 245 -7.80 -20.20 21.36
C GLN A 245 -8.94 -19.40 20.71
N SER A 246 -9.73 -18.70 21.54
CA SER A 246 -10.78 -17.81 21.06
C SER A 246 -10.19 -16.51 20.48
N PRO A 247 -10.81 -15.91 19.46
CA PRO A 247 -10.44 -14.60 18.91
C PRO A 247 -10.38 -13.51 19.98
N PHE A 248 -9.47 -12.54 19.82
CA PHE A 248 -9.32 -11.40 20.74
C PHE A 248 -8.70 -10.19 20.04
N LEU A 249 -8.81 -9.04 20.68
CA LEU A 249 -8.11 -7.80 20.36
C LEU A 249 -7.21 -7.43 21.55
N ASP A 250 -5.89 -7.37 21.34
CA ASP A 250 -4.94 -6.87 22.33
C ASP A 250 -4.28 -5.59 21.79
N GLY A 251 -4.55 -4.46 22.46
CA GLY A 251 -4.13 -3.16 22.00
C GLY A 251 -4.67 -2.83 20.59
N HIS A 252 -3.81 -2.90 19.59
CA HIS A 252 -4.13 -2.61 18.18
C HIS A 252 -3.98 -3.83 17.26
N VAL A 253 -3.92 -5.03 17.83
CA VAL A 253 -3.71 -6.29 17.10
C VAL A 253 -4.89 -7.22 17.29
N HIS A 254 -5.64 -7.50 16.22
CA HIS A 254 -6.60 -8.59 16.20
C HIS A 254 -5.89 -9.93 16.02
N VAL A 255 -6.24 -10.91 16.82
CA VAL A 255 -5.79 -12.30 16.69
C VAL A 255 -7.01 -13.21 16.53
N LEU A 256 -7.09 -13.89 15.40
CA LEU A 256 -8.24 -14.71 14.99
C LEU A 256 -7.77 -16.15 14.70
N PRO A 257 -7.50 -16.96 15.73
CA PRO A 257 -7.15 -18.35 15.52
C PRO A 257 -8.37 -19.10 14.95
N PRO A 258 -8.27 -19.74 13.77
CA PRO A 258 -9.41 -20.46 13.22
C PRO A 258 -9.65 -21.78 13.98
N ASP A 259 -10.92 -22.16 14.10
CA ASP A 259 -11.32 -23.49 14.55
C ASP A 259 -11.04 -24.49 13.42
N PRO A 260 -10.22 -25.54 13.62
CA PRO A 260 -9.85 -26.50 12.57
C PRO A 260 -11.04 -27.28 12.01
N ASN A 261 -12.18 -27.30 12.71
CA ASN A 261 -13.39 -28.01 12.27
C ASN A 261 -14.34 -27.12 11.46
N LYS A 262 -14.00 -25.82 11.27
CA LYS A 262 -14.82 -24.87 10.52
C LYS A 262 -14.18 -24.49 9.19
N GLU A 263 -15.03 -23.98 8.29
CA GLU A 263 -14.61 -23.32 7.08
C GLU A 263 -14.75 -21.80 7.25
N TYR A 264 -13.75 -21.07 6.78
CA TYR A 264 -13.73 -19.60 6.82
C TYR A 264 -13.60 -19.03 5.40
N GLU A 265 -14.26 -17.89 5.19
CA GLU A 265 -14.05 -17.04 4.02
C GLU A 265 -13.80 -15.62 4.49
N LEU A 266 -12.59 -15.08 4.23
CA LEU A 266 -12.27 -13.70 4.50
C LEU A 266 -12.35 -12.91 3.18
N ILE A 267 -13.26 -11.95 3.13
CA ILE A 267 -13.32 -10.97 2.04
C ILE A 267 -12.40 -9.82 2.44
N VAL A 268 -11.39 -9.55 1.65
CA VAL A 268 -10.36 -8.53 1.95
C VAL A 268 -10.45 -7.40 0.94
N LEU A 269 -10.53 -6.17 1.43
CA LEU A 269 -10.49 -4.94 0.64
C LEU A 269 -9.28 -4.11 1.06
N GLY A 270 -8.51 -3.65 0.07
CA GLY A 270 -7.45 -2.66 0.23
C GLY A 270 -8.02 -1.23 0.29
N ASP A 271 -7.23 -0.28 -0.14
CA ASP A 271 -7.54 1.14 -0.11
C ASP A 271 -8.85 1.45 -0.85
N LEU A 272 -9.77 2.10 -0.17
CA LEU A 272 -11.08 2.46 -0.70
C LEU A 272 -11.20 3.94 -1.08
N HIS A 273 -10.52 4.81 -0.35
CA HIS A 273 -10.36 6.23 -0.68
C HIS A 273 -11.65 6.90 -1.20
N GLY A 274 -12.72 6.83 -0.42
CA GLY A 274 -14.00 7.44 -0.78
C GLY A 274 -14.69 6.86 -2.03
N CYS A 275 -14.22 5.73 -2.58
CA CYS A 275 -14.82 5.03 -3.71
C CYS A 275 -15.94 4.07 -3.23
N TYR A 276 -17.10 4.62 -2.92
CA TYR A 276 -18.23 3.89 -2.35
C TYR A 276 -18.77 2.81 -3.29
N SER A 277 -18.81 3.09 -4.60
CA SER A 277 -19.26 2.11 -5.61
C SER A 277 -18.40 0.84 -5.58
N CYS A 278 -17.10 0.96 -5.30
CA CYS A 278 -16.20 -0.19 -5.15
C CYS A 278 -16.54 -1.01 -3.90
N LEU A 279 -16.75 -0.37 -2.74
CA LEU A 279 -17.15 -1.07 -1.51
C LEU A 279 -18.47 -1.81 -1.70
N LYS A 280 -19.50 -1.11 -2.20
CA LYS A 280 -20.83 -1.70 -2.43
C LYS A 280 -20.74 -2.88 -3.38
N ALA A 281 -20.05 -2.72 -4.51
CA ALA A 281 -19.87 -3.78 -5.49
C ALA A 281 -19.22 -5.03 -4.89
N ALA A 282 -18.10 -4.89 -4.18
CA ALA A 282 -17.39 -6.01 -3.58
C ALA A 282 -18.27 -6.79 -2.58
N LEU A 283 -19.01 -6.09 -1.72
CA LEU A 283 -19.92 -6.71 -0.75
C LEU A 283 -21.12 -7.40 -1.40
N MET A 284 -21.64 -6.83 -2.48
CA MET A 284 -22.73 -7.43 -3.23
C MET A 284 -22.28 -8.63 -4.06
N GLN A 285 -21.12 -8.55 -4.75
CA GLN A 285 -20.56 -9.65 -5.53
C GLN A 285 -20.24 -10.88 -4.67
N THR A 286 -19.84 -10.67 -3.43
CA THR A 286 -19.50 -11.75 -2.49
C THR A 286 -20.73 -12.25 -1.70
N ASP A 287 -21.90 -11.64 -1.85
CA ASP A 287 -23.09 -11.90 -1.03
C ASP A 287 -22.80 -11.80 0.49
N PHE A 288 -21.88 -10.90 0.87
CA PHE A 288 -21.35 -10.82 2.23
C PHE A 288 -22.43 -10.77 3.30
N LEU A 289 -23.40 -9.86 3.15
CA LEU A 289 -24.47 -9.67 4.15
C LEU A 289 -25.34 -10.91 4.30
N ALA A 290 -25.68 -11.58 3.19
CA ALA A 290 -26.46 -12.82 3.20
C ALA A 290 -25.70 -13.98 3.83
N LYS A 291 -24.38 -14.09 3.55
CA LYS A 291 -23.52 -15.12 4.15
C LYS A 291 -23.35 -14.94 5.66
N VAL A 292 -23.13 -13.71 6.12
CA VAL A 292 -23.05 -13.40 7.56
C VAL A 292 -24.36 -13.73 8.27
N GLN A 293 -25.50 -13.40 7.67
CA GLN A 293 -26.82 -13.77 8.23
C GLN A 293 -27.01 -15.28 8.25
N ALA A 294 -26.66 -15.98 7.16
CA ALA A 294 -26.77 -17.45 7.10
C ALA A 294 -25.90 -18.13 8.17
N HIS A 295 -24.68 -17.60 8.43
CA HIS A 295 -23.81 -18.12 9.48
C HIS A 295 -24.38 -17.83 10.90
N ALA A 296 -25.02 -16.69 11.10
CA ALA A 296 -25.69 -16.40 12.37
C ALA A 296 -26.88 -17.34 12.62
N ASP A 297 -27.60 -17.73 11.59
CA ASP A 297 -28.74 -18.65 11.66
C ASP A 297 -28.29 -20.13 11.83
N ASP A 298 -27.20 -20.54 11.19
CA ASP A 298 -26.61 -21.89 11.27
C ASP A 298 -25.07 -21.85 11.33
N PRO A 299 -24.48 -21.65 12.54
CA PRO A 299 -23.04 -21.52 12.71
C PRO A 299 -22.22 -22.80 12.44
N THR A 300 -22.87 -23.95 12.34
CA THR A 300 -22.22 -25.25 12.12
C THR A 300 -22.32 -25.74 10.70
N GLY A 301 -23.38 -25.37 10.00
CA GLY A 301 -23.66 -25.83 8.63
C GLY A 301 -23.19 -24.87 7.53
N THR A 302 -22.68 -23.68 7.89
CA THR A 302 -22.31 -22.65 6.93
C THR A 302 -20.89 -22.13 7.17
N THR A 303 -20.28 -21.58 6.12
CA THR A 303 -18.95 -20.97 6.18
C THR A 303 -18.99 -19.70 7.04
N ASP A 304 -18.03 -19.54 7.96
CA ASP A 304 -17.83 -18.30 8.73
C ASP A 304 -17.22 -17.23 7.82
N THR A 305 -18.05 -16.31 7.35
CA THR A 305 -17.65 -15.26 6.40
C THR A 305 -17.33 -13.98 7.14
N ARG A 306 -16.15 -13.43 6.89
CA ARG A 306 -15.62 -12.23 7.54
C ARG A 306 -15.16 -11.20 6.51
N LEU A 307 -15.16 -9.92 6.91
CA LEU A 307 -14.69 -8.79 6.12
C LEU A 307 -13.47 -8.17 6.80
N VAL A 308 -12.39 -8.01 6.06
CA VAL A 308 -11.17 -7.31 6.47
C VAL A 308 -10.98 -6.09 5.58
N LEU A 309 -10.99 -4.92 6.19
CA LEU A 309 -10.73 -3.64 5.52
C LEU A 309 -9.34 -3.17 5.95
N LEU A 310 -8.43 -2.99 4.99
CA LEU A 310 -7.01 -2.76 5.26
C LEU A 310 -6.66 -1.30 5.59
N GLY A 311 -7.64 -0.38 5.58
CA GLY A 311 -7.42 1.04 5.85
C GLY A 311 -7.65 1.94 4.63
N ASP A 312 -7.30 3.19 4.77
CA ASP A 312 -7.47 4.25 3.76
C ASP A 312 -8.92 4.37 3.26
N TYR A 313 -9.80 4.72 4.20
CA TYR A 313 -11.22 4.93 3.92
C TYR A 313 -11.48 6.31 3.33
N ILE A 314 -10.68 7.31 3.72
CA ILE A 314 -10.87 8.73 3.39
C ILE A 314 -9.91 9.21 2.30
N ASP A 315 -10.14 10.45 1.85
CA ASP A 315 -9.39 11.17 0.82
C ASP A 315 -9.57 10.61 -0.60
N ARG A 316 -9.05 11.29 -1.60
CA ARG A 316 -9.04 10.96 -3.04
C ARG A 316 -10.42 10.92 -3.70
N GLY A 317 -11.37 10.20 -3.13
CA GLY A 317 -12.75 10.04 -3.62
C GLY A 317 -13.77 10.87 -2.85
N ARG A 318 -14.99 10.91 -3.36
CA ARG A 318 -16.05 11.84 -2.93
C ARG A 318 -16.77 11.42 -1.66
N PHE A 319 -16.82 10.11 -1.36
CA PHE A 319 -17.69 9.56 -0.31
C PHE A 319 -16.90 9.01 0.87
N SER A 320 -16.00 9.84 1.41
CA SER A 320 -15.11 9.48 2.52
C SER A 320 -15.89 9.19 3.82
N TYR A 321 -16.58 10.20 4.36
CA TYR A 321 -17.28 10.09 5.65
C TYR A 321 -18.68 9.50 5.54
N ASP A 322 -19.51 10.07 4.68
CA ASP A 322 -20.92 9.69 4.51
C ASP A 322 -21.12 8.39 3.73
N GLY A 323 -20.13 7.97 2.95
CA GLY A 323 -20.11 6.71 2.23
C GLY A 323 -19.29 5.63 2.95
N ILE A 324 -17.96 5.64 2.76
CA ILE A 324 -17.09 4.55 3.18
C ILE A 324 -17.01 4.40 4.70
N LEU A 325 -16.64 5.47 5.44
CA LEU A 325 -16.52 5.36 6.90
C LEU A 325 -17.84 5.00 7.55
N ARG A 326 -18.94 5.65 7.14
CA ARG A 326 -20.28 5.32 7.68
C ARG A 326 -20.65 3.87 7.42
N ALA A 327 -20.40 3.34 6.20
CA ALA A 327 -20.67 1.94 5.86
C ALA A 327 -19.84 0.98 6.71
N ALA A 328 -18.52 1.20 6.78
CA ALA A 328 -17.61 0.36 7.55
C ALA A 328 -17.96 0.36 9.04
N MET A 329 -18.21 1.53 9.63
CA MET A 329 -18.63 1.67 11.03
C MET A 329 -19.96 0.98 11.32
N LEU A 330 -20.97 1.13 10.45
CA LEU A 330 -22.27 0.46 10.61
C LEU A 330 -22.15 -1.06 10.51
N LEU A 331 -21.36 -1.58 9.58
CA LEU A 331 -21.06 -3.00 9.47
C LEU A 331 -20.38 -3.50 10.73
N TYR A 332 -19.35 -2.81 11.19
CA TYR A 332 -18.59 -3.17 12.38
C TYR A 332 -19.45 -3.22 13.65
N VAL A 333 -20.25 -2.19 13.92
CA VAL A 333 -21.11 -2.18 15.12
C VAL A 333 -22.30 -3.14 15.04
N THR A 334 -22.68 -3.57 13.84
CA THR A 334 -23.78 -4.54 13.65
C THR A 334 -23.30 -5.97 13.81
N VAL A 335 -22.13 -6.30 13.28
CA VAL A 335 -21.53 -7.66 13.30
C VAL A 335 -20.04 -7.59 13.64
N PRO A 336 -19.68 -7.18 14.89
CA PRO A 336 -18.30 -6.87 15.28
C PRO A 336 -17.36 -8.10 15.28
N HIS A 337 -17.92 -9.31 15.20
CA HIS A 337 -17.16 -10.56 15.10
C HIS A 337 -16.88 -10.96 13.64
N ALA A 338 -17.54 -10.31 12.69
CA ALA A 338 -17.40 -10.60 11.25
C ALA A 338 -16.76 -9.46 10.44
N VAL A 339 -16.55 -8.29 11.03
CA VAL A 339 -15.98 -7.12 10.34
C VAL A 339 -14.78 -6.58 11.10
N TYR A 340 -13.67 -6.40 10.42
CA TYR A 340 -12.41 -5.91 10.97
C TYR A 340 -11.96 -4.69 10.18
N MET A 341 -11.91 -3.54 10.86
CA MET A 341 -11.48 -2.26 10.30
C MET A 341 -10.05 -1.98 10.75
N LEU A 342 -9.08 -2.07 9.85
CA LEU A 342 -7.71 -1.67 10.14
C LEU A 342 -7.52 -0.18 9.83
N ARG A 343 -6.57 0.44 10.52
CA ARG A 343 -6.17 1.84 10.30
C ARG A 343 -5.22 1.95 9.12
N GLY A 344 -5.49 2.86 8.19
CA GLY A 344 -4.55 3.28 7.16
C GLY A 344 -3.79 4.55 7.57
N ASN A 345 -2.85 4.98 6.74
CA ASN A 345 -2.08 6.19 7.01
C ASN A 345 -2.89 7.48 6.79
N HIS A 346 -3.97 7.45 6.02
CA HIS A 346 -4.89 8.56 5.86
C HIS A 346 -5.80 8.77 7.08
N GLU A 347 -6.06 7.76 7.88
CA GLU A 347 -6.80 7.85 9.13
C GLU A 347 -5.92 8.44 10.22
N TYR A 348 -5.38 9.65 9.98
CA TYR A 348 -4.45 10.33 10.87
C TYR A 348 -4.78 11.82 10.99
N TYR A 349 -5.27 12.21 12.20
CA TYR A 349 -5.50 13.59 12.57
C TYR A 349 -4.73 13.92 13.83
N LEU A 350 -4.41 15.19 14.02
CA LEU A 350 -3.77 15.68 15.23
C LEU A 350 -4.39 17.00 15.67
N GLU A 351 -4.29 17.29 16.96
CA GLU A 351 -4.75 18.54 17.55
C GLU A 351 -3.55 19.48 17.77
N HIS A 352 -3.62 20.66 17.15
CA HIS A 352 -2.63 21.70 17.34
C HIS A 352 -3.34 23.04 17.65
N GLU A 353 -3.01 23.65 18.79
CA GLU A 353 -3.62 24.93 19.24
C GLU A 353 -5.16 24.90 19.24
N GLY A 354 -5.76 23.76 19.61
CA GLY A 354 -7.21 23.59 19.66
C GLY A 354 -7.91 23.41 18.32
N ARG A 355 -7.15 23.24 17.23
CA ARG A 355 -7.64 22.91 15.89
C ARG A 355 -7.26 21.50 15.51
N ILE A 356 -8.13 20.84 14.77
CA ILE A 356 -7.84 19.52 14.21
C ILE A 356 -7.26 19.68 12.81
N LEU A 357 -6.11 19.07 12.61
CA LEU A 357 -5.36 19.09 11.35
C LEU A 357 -5.25 17.68 10.79
N ALA A 358 -5.26 17.59 9.46
CA ALA A 358 -4.89 16.38 8.73
C ALA A 358 -3.46 16.54 8.20
N PRO A 359 -2.46 15.89 8.82
CA PRO A 359 -1.07 16.06 8.43
C PRO A 359 -0.73 15.32 7.13
N VAL A 360 -1.46 14.25 6.81
CA VAL A 360 -1.31 13.53 5.54
C VAL A 360 -1.93 14.37 4.42
N ARG A 361 -1.15 14.62 3.37
CA ARG A 361 -1.58 15.51 2.30
C ARG A 361 -1.51 14.84 0.93
N PRO A 362 -2.45 15.19 0.02
CA PRO A 362 -3.59 16.11 0.23
C PRO A 362 -4.69 15.46 1.08
N ALA A 363 -5.41 16.29 1.87
CA ALA A 363 -6.45 15.89 2.82
C ALA A 363 -7.85 16.21 2.25
N GLU A 364 -8.21 15.58 1.14
CA GLU A 364 -9.44 15.92 0.40
C GLU A 364 -10.70 15.61 1.21
N GLY A 365 -10.69 14.56 2.03
CA GLY A 365 -11.80 14.21 2.91
C GLY A 365 -12.15 15.35 3.87
N MET A 366 -11.17 15.85 4.65
CA MET A 366 -11.37 16.98 5.54
C MET A 366 -11.75 18.26 4.75
N MET A 367 -11.10 18.49 3.62
CA MET A 367 -11.37 19.67 2.79
C MET A 367 -12.78 19.66 2.22
N SER A 368 -13.37 18.52 1.90
CA SER A 368 -14.75 18.39 1.40
C SER A 368 -15.81 18.88 2.39
N LEU A 369 -15.48 18.86 3.68
CA LEU A 369 -16.35 19.30 4.78
C LEU A 369 -15.94 20.69 5.32
N LYS A 370 -14.97 21.37 4.68
CA LYS A 370 -14.53 22.70 5.09
C LYS A 370 -15.69 23.71 5.06
N GLY A 371 -15.89 24.41 6.19
CA GLY A 371 -16.94 25.42 6.33
C GLY A 371 -18.32 24.87 6.70
N ILE A 372 -18.49 23.52 6.76
CA ILE A 372 -19.71 22.88 7.23
C ILE A 372 -19.49 22.05 8.50
N ALA A 373 -18.35 21.38 8.64
CA ALA A 373 -17.96 20.66 9.85
C ALA A 373 -16.98 21.50 10.69
N GLY A 374 -17.16 21.49 12.01
CA GLY A 374 -16.24 22.11 12.97
C GLY A 374 -15.23 21.14 13.56
N ASP A 375 -14.21 21.68 14.28
CA ASP A 375 -13.16 20.87 14.92
C ASP A 375 -13.70 19.79 15.85
N ALA A 376 -14.84 20.03 16.51
CA ALA A 376 -15.47 19.03 17.38
C ALA A 376 -15.89 17.75 16.64
N PHE A 377 -16.35 17.87 15.39
CA PHE A 377 -16.68 16.72 14.55
C PHE A 377 -15.40 15.91 14.22
N PHE A 378 -14.36 16.59 13.73
CA PHE A 378 -13.11 15.92 13.37
C PHE A 378 -12.36 15.35 14.59
N LYS A 379 -12.53 15.94 15.77
CA LYS A 379 -11.95 15.42 17.03
C LYS A 379 -12.49 14.04 17.40
N GLU A 380 -13.77 13.77 17.18
CA GLU A 380 -14.34 12.45 17.43
C GLU A 380 -13.74 11.40 16.47
N TYR A 381 -13.56 11.75 15.19
CA TYR A 381 -12.88 10.87 14.23
C TYR A 381 -11.40 10.70 14.56
N MET A 382 -10.68 11.76 14.95
CA MET A 382 -9.29 11.68 15.40
C MET A 382 -9.12 10.64 16.51
N GLN A 383 -9.99 10.69 17.51
CA GLN A 383 -9.93 9.73 18.63
C GLN A 383 -10.23 8.30 18.17
N MET A 384 -11.20 8.11 17.28
CA MET A 384 -11.50 6.80 16.73
C MET A 384 -10.32 6.27 15.89
N PHE A 385 -9.73 7.10 15.03
CA PHE A 385 -8.60 6.72 14.20
C PHE A 385 -7.41 6.26 15.04
N GLU A 386 -7.12 6.96 16.15
CA GLU A 386 -6.05 6.56 17.05
C GLU A 386 -6.33 5.22 17.74
N GLU A 387 -7.58 4.93 18.03
CA GLU A 387 -8.02 3.68 18.67
C GLU A 387 -8.20 2.52 17.66
N MET A 388 -8.18 2.75 16.35
CA MET A 388 -8.33 1.66 15.36
C MET A 388 -7.18 0.66 15.44
N PRO A 389 -7.47 -0.66 15.30
CA PRO A 389 -6.44 -1.67 15.14
C PRO A 389 -5.59 -1.42 13.90
N THR A 390 -4.30 -1.76 13.95
CA THR A 390 -3.35 -1.59 12.82
C THR A 390 -3.01 -2.89 12.13
N SER A 391 -3.31 -4.03 12.79
CA SER A 391 -3.01 -5.34 12.22
C SER A 391 -4.00 -6.41 12.67
N LEU A 392 -4.05 -7.49 11.88
CA LEU A 392 -4.85 -8.67 12.15
C LEU A 392 -4.04 -9.91 11.77
N ALA A 393 -3.99 -10.90 12.66
CA ALA A 393 -3.47 -12.23 12.39
C ALA A 393 -4.61 -13.25 12.31
N PHE A 394 -4.63 -14.05 11.25
CA PHE A 394 -5.56 -15.16 11.05
C PHE A 394 -4.77 -16.41 10.65
N ASP A 395 -4.68 -17.39 11.52
CA ASP A 395 -3.77 -18.54 11.36
C ASP A 395 -2.32 -18.04 11.15
N ARG A 396 -1.71 -18.34 10.01
CA ARG A 396 -0.36 -17.85 9.61
C ARG A 396 -0.41 -16.68 8.60
N LEU A 397 -1.54 -16.05 8.49
CA LEU A 397 -1.77 -14.88 7.61
C LEU A 397 -1.75 -13.61 8.45
N PHE A 398 -1.04 -12.61 7.96
CA PHE A 398 -0.95 -11.30 8.58
C PHE A 398 -1.53 -10.22 7.66
N PHE A 399 -2.35 -9.35 8.20
CA PHE A 399 -3.00 -8.25 7.49
C PHE A 399 -2.60 -6.94 8.13
N THR A 400 -2.12 -6.00 7.34
CA THR A 400 -1.78 -4.65 7.78
C THR A 400 -2.01 -3.69 6.62
N HIS A 401 -2.02 -2.37 6.91
CA HIS A 401 -2.25 -1.40 5.84
C HIS A 401 -1.08 -1.33 4.87
N ALA A 402 0.15 -1.11 5.35
CA ALA A 402 1.30 -0.91 4.45
C ALA A 402 2.32 -2.07 4.49
N GLY A 403 3.09 -2.25 5.54
CA GLY A 403 4.09 -3.30 5.51
C GLY A 403 4.71 -3.60 6.87
N ILE A 404 6.04 -3.59 6.93
CA ILE A 404 6.81 -3.97 8.12
C ILE A 404 7.48 -2.75 8.76
N PRO A 405 7.83 -2.81 10.06
CA PRO A 405 8.62 -1.77 10.70
C PRO A 405 10.05 -1.67 10.11
N ARG A 406 10.71 -0.54 10.39
CA ARG A 406 12.14 -0.35 10.07
C ARG A 406 12.99 -1.38 10.79
N GLU A 407 14.06 -1.80 10.15
CA GLU A 407 15.00 -2.75 10.76
C GLU A 407 15.64 -2.20 12.05
N ALA A 408 16.00 -0.91 12.08
CA ALA A 408 16.51 -0.25 13.26
C ALA A 408 15.51 -0.26 14.42
N SER A 409 14.23 0.05 14.14
CA SER A 409 13.16 0.03 15.15
C SER A 409 12.89 -1.37 15.69
N LEU A 410 12.94 -2.39 14.82
CA LEU A 410 12.82 -3.79 15.24
C LEU A 410 13.97 -4.21 16.16
N ARG A 411 15.22 -3.85 15.84
CA ARG A 411 16.37 -4.16 16.70
C ARG A 411 16.28 -3.50 18.07
N GLU A 412 15.75 -2.27 18.13
CA GLU A 412 15.65 -1.51 19.37
C GLU A 412 14.47 -1.92 20.26
N LYS A 413 13.29 -2.15 19.64
CA LYS A 413 12.00 -2.19 20.35
C LYS A 413 11.35 -3.57 20.42
N TRP A 414 11.76 -4.51 19.57
CA TRP A 414 11.12 -5.81 19.50
C TRP A 414 11.49 -6.70 20.71
N GLN A 415 10.49 -7.21 21.41
CA GLN A 415 10.64 -8.18 22.49
C GLN A 415 9.83 -9.45 22.24
N ASP A 416 8.56 -9.29 21.89
CA ASP A 416 7.58 -10.32 21.61
C ASP A 416 6.43 -9.72 20.76
N LEU A 417 5.36 -10.46 20.54
CA LEU A 417 4.22 -9.97 19.73
C LEU A 417 3.54 -8.72 20.31
N SER A 418 3.68 -8.43 21.62
CA SER A 418 3.14 -7.20 22.19
C SER A 418 3.83 -5.94 21.68
N SER A 419 5.05 -6.06 21.13
CA SER A 419 5.78 -4.97 20.48
C SER A 419 5.05 -4.40 19.26
N LEU A 420 4.16 -5.16 18.63
CA LEU A 420 3.26 -4.66 17.57
C LEU A 420 2.33 -3.53 18.06
N ASN A 421 2.18 -3.35 19.37
CA ASN A 421 1.44 -2.25 19.97
C ASN A 421 2.29 -0.99 20.21
N ASP A 422 3.63 -1.04 20.01
CA ASP A 422 4.48 0.14 20.12
C ASP A 422 4.04 1.21 19.09
N PRO A 423 3.86 2.47 19.50
CA PRO A 423 3.35 3.52 18.61
C PRO A 423 4.21 3.75 17.35
N ASP A 424 5.55 3.65 17.47
CA ASP A 424 6.43 3.87 16.33
C ASP A 424 6.38 2.68 15.37
N LEU A 425 6.38 1.43 15.88
CA LEU A 425 6.23 0.25 15.03
C LEU A 425 4.89 0.24 14.29
N ARG A 426 3.79 0.64 14.97
CA ARG A 426 2.47 0.79 14.33
C ARG A 426 2.48 1.86 13.24
N PHE A 427 3.09 3.02 13.53
CA PHE A 427 3.22 4.09 12.56
C PHE A 427 3.97 3.61 11.31
N GLU A 428 5.13 2.98 11.50
CA GLU A 428 5.96 2.46 10.43
C GLU A 428 5.24 1.41 9.56
N MET A 429 4.43 0.54 10.18
CA MET A 429 3.62 -0.46 9.47
C MET A 429 2.48 0.15 8.63
N MET A 430 2.12 1.40 8.86
CA MET A 430 1.13 2.12 8.04
C MET A 430 1.76 2.89 6.86
N TRP A 431 3.10 2.92 6.75
CA TRP A 431 3.78 3.78 5.76
C TRP A 431 4.79 3.05 4.88
N SER A 432 5.23 1.85 5.22
CA SER A 432 6.31 1.16 4.53
C SER A 432 5.89 0.48 3.24
N ASP A 433 6.76 0.51 2.23
CA ASP A 433 6.54 -0.13 0.92
C ASP A 433 7.59 -1.22 0.62
N PRO A 434 7.22 -2.32 -0.06
CA PRO A 434 8.19 -3.29 -0.53
C PRO A 434 9.07 -2.71 -1.64
N SER A 435 10.34 -3.09 -1.63
CA SER A 435 11.37 -2.71 -2.60
C SER A 435 11.77 -3.92 -3.45
N ASP A 436 12.26 -3.67 -4.66
CA ASP A 436 12.77 -4.71 -5.56
C ASP A 436 14.14 -5.29 -5.09
N THR A 437 14.73 -4.76 -4.01
CA THR A 437 16.00 -5.25 -3.45
C THR A 437 15.81 -6.32 -2.39
N GLU A 438 16.88 -7.05 -2.08
CA GLU A 438 16.88 -7.98 -0.95
C GLU A 438 16.80 -7.25 0.39
N ALA A 439 17.45 -6.09 0.51
CA ALA A 439 17.41 -5.26 1.69
C ALA A 439 17.58 -3.78 1.38
N VAL A 440 17.00 -2.93 2.21
CA VAL A 440 17.13 -1.46 2.15
C VAL A 440 17.92 -1.00 3.37
N PRO A 441 19.01 -0.23 3.19
CA PRO A 441 19.82 0.28 4.29
C PRO A 441 19.04 1.16 5.27
N ASP A 442 19.40 1.11 6.54
CA ASP A 442 18.78 1.91 7.62
C ASP A 442 18.78 3.41 7.29
N GLU A 443 19.86 3.90 6.68
CA GLU A 443 20.00 5.32 6.32
C GLU A 443 18.98 5.76 5.26
N LEU A 444 18.59 4.86 4.34
CA LEU A 444 17.48 5.12 3.43
C LEU A 444 16.11 5.03 4.12
N GLN A 445 15.94 4.05 5.01
CA GLN A 445 14.68 3.89 5.74
C GLN A 445 14.35 5.09 6.64
N LYS A 446 15.37 5.76 7.20
CA LYS A 446 15.19 6.91 8.11
C LYS A 446 14.77 8.21 7.41
N LYS A 447 14.94 8.32 6.09
CA LYS A 447 14.78 9.60 5.36
C LYS A 447 13.36 10.14 5.34
N VAL A 448 12.38 9.24 5.21
CA VAL A 448 10.95 9.58 5.07
C VAL A 448 10.08 8.57 5.80
N ALA A 449 8.87 8.99 6.15
CA ALA A 449 7.87 8.10 6.76
C ALA A 449 7.51 6.95 5.82
N ARG A 450 7.32 7.22 4.54
CA ARG A 450 7.02 6.23 3.49
C ARG A 450 8.31 5.60 2.95
N PHE A 451 8.94 4.78 3.76
CA PHE A 451 10.22 4.12 3.46
C PHE A 451 10.05 2.77 2.76
N GLY A 452 11.15 2.27 2.16
CA GLY A 452 11.21 0.96 1.54
C GLY A 452 11.75 -0.13 2.47
N TYR A 453 11.36 -1.39 2.25
CA TYR A 453 11.97 -2.58 2.84
C TYR A 453 12.20 -3.66 1.80
N GLY A 454 13.27 -4.44 1.94
CA GLY A 454 13.64 -5.49 1.00
C GLY A 454 13.03 -6.85 1.34
N SER A 455 13.18 -7.78 0.40
CA SER A 455 12.59 -9.13 0.52
C SER A 455 13.13 -9.94 1.70
N THR A 456 14.42 -9.80 2.04
CA THR A 456 15.03 -10.49 3.19
C THR A 456 14.54 -9.90 4.51
N GLN A 457 14.39 -8.57 4.60
CA GLN A 457 13.81 -7.90 5.76
C GLN A 457 12.36 -8.34 5.98
N PHE A 458 11.58 -8.46 4.90
CA PHE A 458 10.21 -8.99 4.94
C PHE A 458 10.18 -10.43 5.48
N ARG A 459 11.01 -11.34 4.94
CA ARG A 459 11.05 -12.74 5.39
C ARG A 459 11.45 -12.86 6.86
N SER A 460 12.45 -12.08 7.29
CA SER A 460 12.87 -12.00 8.70
C SER A 460 11.71 -11.57 9.61
N PHE A 461 10.95 -10.54 9.21
CA PHE A 461 9.77 -10.09 9.99
C PHE A 461 8.68 -11.15 10.03
N MET A 462 8.36 -11.82 8.90
CA MET A 462 7.35 -12.88 8.86
C MET A 462 7.72 -14.08 9.73
N ALA A 463 8.99 -14.49 9.72
CA ALA A 463 9.51 -15.52 10.62
C ALA A 463 9.40 -15.11 12.09
N ARG A 464 9.70 -13.84 12.40
CA ARG A 464 9.63 -13.25 13.75
C ARG A 464 8.23 -13.32 14.36
N ILE A 465 7.19 -13.14 13.56
CA ILE A 465 5.79 -13.18 14.01
C ILE A 465 5.13 -14.57 13.82
N GLY A 466 5.82 -15.52 13.18
CA GLY A 466 5.32 -16.87 12.91
C GLY A 466 4.26 -16.92 11.81
N CYS A 467 4.30 -16.00 10.84
CA CYS A 467 3.37 -15.95 9.70
C CYS A 467 4.07 -16.32 8.38
N SER A 468 3.31 -16.85 7.42
CA SER A 468 3.80 -17.25 6.11
C SER A 468 3.24 -16.44 4.94
N ALA A 469 2.24 -15.59 5.17
CA ALA A 469 1.78 -14.66 4.15
C ALA A 469 1.28 -13.35 4.76
N MET A 470 1.49 -12.25 4.02
CA MET A 470 0.98 -10.93 4.34
C MET A 470 0.11 -10.42 3.20
N VAL A 471 -1.05 -9.84 3.54
CA VAL A 471 -1.90 -9.08 2.61
C VAL A 471 -1.93 -7.64 3.07
N ARG A 472 -1.59 -6.71 2.17
CA ARG A 472 -1.48 -5.28 2.45
C ARG A 472 -2.12 -4.43 1.36
N GLY A 473 -2.37 -3.15 1.64
CA GLY A 473 -2.82 -2.09 0.74
C GLY A 473 -1.73 -1.06 0.43
N HIS A 474 -2.05 0.23 0.59
CA HIS A 474 -1.17 1.40 0.58
C HIS A 474 -0.56 1.80 -0.77
N GLU A 475 -0.25 0.86 -1.64
CA GLU A 475 0.29 1.15 -2.97
C GLU A 475 -0.79 1.09 -4.05
N ARG A 476 -0.84 2.12 -4.90
CA ARG A 476 -1.66 2.11 -6.10
C ARG A 476 -1.14 1.09 -7.11
N ILE A 477 -1.83 -0.03 -7.24
CA ILE A 477 -1.55 -1.07 -8.23
C ILE A 477 -2.55 -0.94 -9.37
N VAL A 478 -2.07 -0.72 -10.61
CA VAL A 478 -2.94 -0.52 -11.80
C VAL A 478 -3.86 -1.72 -12.03
N ASP A 479 -3.34 -2.93 -11.85
CA ASP A 479 -4.12 -4.18 -11.96
C ASP A 479 -4.92 -4.51 -10.68
N GLY A 480 -4.89 -3.66 -9.66
CA GLY A 480 -5.59 -3.80 -8.38
C GLY A 480 -5.08 -4.91 -7.46
N PHE A 481 -4.23 -5.80 -7.93
CA PHE A 481 -3.63 -6.90 -7.16
C PHE A 481 -2.25 -7.27 -7.71
N ARG A 482 -1.30 -7.54 -6.81
CA ARG A 482 0.05 -8.00 -7.15
C ARG A 482 0.58 -9.00 -6.10
N ALA A 483 1.09 -10.14 -6.55
CA ALA A 483 1.98 -10.96 -5.76
C ALA A 483 3.36 -10.29 -5.81
N THR A 484 3.73 -9.61 -4.72
CA THR A 484 4.93 -8.75 -4.67
C THR A 484 6.16 -9.56 -4.35
N TYR A 485 6.06 -10.45 -3.35
CA TYR A 485 7.08 -11.44 -3.02
C TYR A 485 6.45 -12.82 -2.96
N GLU A 486 7.13 -13.81 -3.52
CA GLU A 486 6.72 -15.21 -3.48
C GLU A 486 7.94 -16.09 -3.17
N PHE A 487 8.07 -16.45 -1.89
CA PHE A 487 9.10 -17.36 -1.40
C PHE A 487 8.45 -18.60 -0.78
N PRO A 488 9.16 -19.72 -0.66
CA PRO A 488 8.62 -20.94 -0.04
C PRO A 488 8.15 -20.74 1.40
N ASP A 489 8.76 -19.83 2.15
CA ASP A 489 8.51 -19.54 3.56
C ASP A 489 7.62 -18.33 3.81
N ALA A 490 7.59 -17.37 2.86
CA ALA A 490 6.80 -16.15 3.03
C ALA A 490 6.34 -15.55 1.69
N SER A 491 5.08 -15.09 1.63
CA SER A 491 4.52 -14.40 0.47
C SER A 491 3.93 -13.03 0.86
N LEU A 492 4.06 -12.04 -0.03
CA LEU A 492 3.50 -10.70 0.11
C LEU A 492 2.54 -10.40 -1.03
N TYR A 493 1.32 -10.06 -0.69
CA TYR A 493 0.27 -9.68 -1.63
C TYR A 493 -0.15 -8.23 -1.40
N THR A 494 -0.09 -7.41 -2.45
CA THR A 494 -0.55 -6.00 -2.43
C THR A 494 -1.90 -5.89 -3.14
N LEU A 495 -2.87 -5.27 -2.48
CA LEU A 495 -4.26 -5.15 -2.91
C LEU A 495 -4.71 -3.70 -2.93
N PHE A 496 -5.35 -3.27 -4.03
CA PHE A 496 -5.90 -1.93 -4.17
C PHE A 496 -7.34 -2.00 -4.66
N SER A 497 -8.29 -1.48 -3.86
CA SER A 497 -9.72 -1.71 -4.07
C SER A 497 -10.50 -0.47 -4.55
N SER A 498 -9.79 0.62 -4.85
CA SER A 498 -10.37 1.85 -5.40
C SER A 498 -9.98 2.01 -6.86
N GLY A 499 -10.89 2.43 -7.74
CA GLY A 499 -10.55 2.63 -9.15
C GLY A 499 -11.73 2.64 -10.09
N GLY A 500 -11.41 2.54 -11.39
CA GLY A 500 -12.35 2.43 -12.49
C GLY A 500 -12.34 3.62 -13.45
N GLU A 501 -12.22 3.37 -14.75
CA GLU A 501 -11.99 4.37 -15.79
C GLU A 501 -13.02 5.53 -15.77
N ASN A 502 -14.28 5.23 -15.53
CA ASN A 502 -15.35 6.22 -15.49
C ASN A 502 -16.08 6.24 -14.14
N CYS A 503 -15.39 5.86 -13.06
CA CYS A 503 -15.97 5.85 -11.72
C CYS A 503 -16.36 7.27 -11.28
N LEU A 504 -17.63 7.48 -11.00
CA LEU A 504 -18.20 8.80 -10.62
C LEU A 504 -17.79 9.21 -9.20
N ASP A 505 -17.34 8.27 -8.38
CA ASP A 505 -16.88 8.52 -7.02
C ASP A 505 -15.52 9.21 -7.00
N LEU A 506 -14.75 9.10 -8.08
CA LEU A 506 -13.40 9.66 -8.22
C LEU A 506 -13.41 10.96 -9.04
N PRO A 507 -12.59 11.96 -8.70
CA PRO A 507 -12.37 13.14 -9.54
C PRO A 507 -11.96 12.76 -10.97
N GLU A 508 -12.31 13.59 -11.95
CA GLU A 508 -11.97 13.33 -13.36
C GLU A 508 -10.46 13.28 -13.60
N THR A 509 -9.70 14.02 -12.83
CA THR A 509 -8.22 14.09 -12.91
C THR A 509 -7.52 13.03 -12.07
N SER A 510 -8.24 12.18 -11.36
CA SER A 510 -7.65 11.16 -10.50
C SER A 510 -6.96 10.07 -11.32
N ASN A 511 -5.69 9.80 -10.99
CA ASN A 511 -4.94 8.67 -11.56
C ASN A 511 -5.45 7.31 -11.07
N TYR A 512 -6.33 7.27 -10.06
CA TYR A 512 -7.01 6.05 -9.62
C TYR A 512 -8.00 5.52 -10.67
N ARG A 513 -8.47 6.37 -11.59
CA ARG A 513 -9.32 5.93 -12.70
C ARG A 513 -8.62 4.94 -13.65
N GLU A 514 -7.28 4.90 -13.66
CA GLU A 514 -6.50 3.93 -14.41
C GLU A 514 -6.46 2.53 -13.77
N VAL A 515 -6.90 2.42 -12.52
CA VAL A 515 -6.85 1.18 -11.75
C VAL A 515 -8.05 0.29 -12.07
N THR A 516 -7.79 -1.01 -12.27
CA THR A 516 -8.82 -2.06 -12.23
C THR A 516 -8.94 -2.53 -10.77
N PRO A 517 -9.91 -2.00 -9.98
CA PRO A 517 -9.97 -2.29 -8.56
C PRO A 517 -10.28 -3.76 -8.31
N ARG A 518 -9.60 -4.34 -7.32
CA ARG A 518 -9.79 -5.75 -6.95
C ARG A 518 -10.03 -5.92 -5.47
N ALA A 519 -10.68 -7.02 -5.13
CA ALA A 519 -10.78 -7.57 -3.80
C ALA A 519 -10.28 -9.01 -3.80
N VAL A 520 -10.12 -9.57 -2.61
CA VAL A 520 -9.65 -10.95 -2.42
C VAL A 520 -10.69 -11.73 -1.63
N SER A 521 -11.03 -12.94 -2.09
CA SER A 521 -11.67 -13.97 -1.28
C SER A 521 -10.59 -14.96 -0.82
N LEU A 522 -10.32 -14.99 0.48
CA LEU A 522 -9.42 -15.94 1.10
C LEU A 522 -10.26 -17.03 1.78
N ARG A 523 -10.09 -18.27 1.35
CA ARG A 523 -10.75 -19.43 1.96
C ARG A 523 -9.76 -20.22 2.78
N TRP A 524 -10.19 -20.61 3.96
CA TRP A 524 -9.41 -21.45 4.87
C TRP A 524 -10.22 -22.68 5.31
N ARG A 525 -9.59 -23.84 5.24
CA ARG A 525 -10.16 -25.11 5.71
C ARG A 525 -9.06 -26.04 6.19
N GLY A 526 -9.13 -26.50 7.45
CA GLY A 526 -8.23 -27.49 8.00
C GLY A 526 -6.75 -27.09 7.91
N GLY A 527 -6.44 -25.79 7.99
CA GLY A 527 -5.11 -25.23 7.91
C GLY A 527 -4.58 -25.00 6.48
N VAL A 528 -5.40 -25.17 5.46
CA VAL A 528 -5.05 -24.83 4.08
C VAL A 528 -5.74 -23.54 3.68
N SER A 529 -4.96 -22.58 3.21
CA SER A 529 -5.46 -21.29 2.72
C SER A 529 -5.38 -21.21 1.21
N SER A 530 -6.42 -20.67 0.59
CA SER A 530 -6.42 -20.28 -0.82
C SER A 530 -6.86 -18.84 -0.99
N LEU A 531 -6.10 -18.04 -1.75
CA LEU A 531 -6.34 -16.65 -2.01
C LEU A 531 -6.74 -16.48 -3.47
N THR A 532 -7.93 -15.92 -3.70
CA THR A 532 -8.52 -15.72 -5.03
C THR A 532 -8.82 -14.25 -5.24
N PRO A 533 -8.06 -13.52 -6.07
CA PRO A 533 -8.42 -12.17 -6.47
C PRO A 533 -9.67 -12.17 -7.34
N PHE A 534 -10.47 -11.11 -7.25
CA PHE A 534 -11.58 -10.87 -8.18
C PHE A 534 -11.70 -9.37 -8.51
N ALA A 535 -12.07 -9.07 -9.75
CA ALA A 535 -12.31 -7.70 -10.17
C ALA A 535 -13.62 -7.18 -9.54
N ILE A 536 -13.58 -5.95 -9.03
CA ILE A 536 -14.74 -5.28 -8.45
C ILE A 536 -15.58 -4.68 -9.59
N ASP A 537 -16.86 -5.07 -9.70
CA ASP A 537 -17.82 -4.56 -10.69
C ASP A 537 -18.42 -3.20 -10.24
N TRP A 538 -17.55 -2.23 -10.05
CA TRP A 538 -17.89 -0.88 -9.61
C TRP A 538 -18.85 -0.17 -10.57
N ALA A 539 -18.75 -0.45 -11.88
CA ALA A 539 -19.53 0.21 -12.92
C ALA A 539 -21.03 0.01 -12.73
N ARG A 540 -21.44 -1.17 -12.23
CA ARG A 540 -22.83 -1.46 -11.90
C ARG A 540 -23.42 -0.48 -10.88
N TYR A 541 -22.61 -0.02 -9.93
CA TYR A 541 -23.03 0.87 -8.85
C TYR A 541 -22.66 2.35 -9.09
N CYS A 542 -22.23 2.68 -10.31
CA CYS A 542 -22.21 4.05 -10.83
C CYS A 542 -23.55 4.48 -11.44
N ASP A 543 -24.60 3.69 -11.22
CA ASP A 543 -26.00 4.00 -11.61
C ASP A 543 -26.77 4.56 -10.40
N SER A 544 -27.42 5.71 -10.57
CA SER A 544 -28.20 6.37 -9.52
C SER A 544 -29.42 5.54 -9.04
N ALA A 545 -29.90 4.59 -9.83
CA ALA A 545 -30.93 3.64 -9.43
C ALA A 545 -30.44 2.64 -8.36
N LEU A 546 -29.13 2.32 -8.39
CA LEU A 546 -28.48 1.38 -7.49
C LEU A 546 -27.56 2.05 -6.45
N ASN A 547 -27.30 3.35 -6.58
CA ASN A 547 -26.45 4.12 -5.67
C ASN A 547 -27.03 5.54 -5.50
N ARG A 548 -27.73 5.77 -4.40
CA ARG A 548 -28.44 7.04 -4.13
C ARG A 548 -27.51 8.23 -3.88
N PHE A 549 -26.23 8.02 -3.64
CA PHE A 549 -25.25 9.10 -3.58
C PHE A 549 -25.08 9.82 -4.93
N LEU A 550 -25.47 9.16 -6.01
CA LEU A 550 -25.38 9.68 -7.38
C LEU A 550 -26.73 10.23 -7.91
N ALA A 551 -27.80 10.16 -7.10
CA ALA A 551 -29.15 10.62 -7.45
C ALA A 551 -29.33 12.14 -7.41
#